data_04c5765cc8b4a73f411decb0fca838e2
#
_entry.id   04c5765cc8b4a73f411decb0fca838e2
#
_cell.length_a   1.000
_cell.length_b   1.000
_cell.length_c   1.000
_cell.angle_alpha   90.00
_cell.angle_beta   90.00
_cell.angle_gamma   90.00
#
_symmetry.space_group_name_H-M   'P 1'
#
loop_
_entity.id
_entity.type
_entity.pdbx_description
1 polymer ?
#
loop_
_entity_poly.entity_id
_entity_poly.type
_entity_poly.pdbx_seq_one_letter_code
_entity_poly.pdbx_strand_id
1 'polypeptide(L)'
;MVGINAAYDNLPTSYLFSEIARRTRAFTAAHPELKVLRLGIGNTTEALPPTLIEALHHGVNLLSSRETYTGYGDEQGNSKLRKAIADSYLARNIKLDPLEVFVSDGAKSDLGNLTTIFGPGIVAVQDPVYPAYVDTTIISGRAGASFNGILEDLVYLVCNEKNGFFPSLPERADIIYLCYPNNPTGATATKEQLKTFVDFAIRNKSVIIFDAAYSAFIQDTNLPRSIYEIEGADKCAIEVNSFSKSAGFTGVRLGWTVVPKTLVVDRAEPGKVNSLWNRRQTTFFNGASNIPQEGGLVVLTEQGQRECQAIIDYYLENARIIRTGLLDLGITSFGGENAPYIWMKTPYGMKSWDFFDKLLEETHVVGTPGVGFGPSGEGHFRLSAFGHRENIEAAVDSIRKNLRL
;
A
#
# COMPACT_ATOMS: atom_id res chain seq x y z
N MET A 1 1.38 5.63 -39.04
CA MET A 1 1.88 4.54 -38.18
C MET A 1 1.67 4.97 -36.74
N VAL A 2 1.17 4.07 -35.89
CA VAL A 2 1.02 4.34 -34.45
C VAL A 2 2.39 4.16 -33.78
N GLY A 3 2.82 5.10 -32.93
CA GLY A 3 4.03 4.97 -32.09
C GLY A 3 3.68 4.37 -30.72
N ILE A 4 4.70 3.92 -29.99
CA ILE A 4 4.56 3.52 -28.57
C ILE A 4 4.41 4.77 -27.69
N ASN A 5 3.88 4.60 -26.48
CA ASN A 5 3.83 5.67 -25.49
C ASN A 5 5.25 5.93 -24.95
N ALA A 6 5.86 7.05 -25.35
CA ALA A 6 7.22 7.42 -24.97
C ALA A 6 7.41 7.65 -23.46
N ALA A 7 6.33 7.83 -22.69
CA ALA A 7 6.44 7.96 -21.23
C ALA A 7 7.07 6.70 -20.58
N TYR A 8 6.91 5.52 -21.21
CA TYR A 8 7.53 4.27 -20.73
C TYR A 8 9.06 4.29 -20.77
N ASP A 9 9.68 5.13 -21.61
CA ASP A 9 11.15 5.25 -21.69
C ASP A 9 11.75 5.88 -20.42
N ASN A 10 10.90 6.56 -19.60
CA ASN A 10 11.29 7.13 -18.32
C ASN A 10 11.18 6.16 -17.13
N LEU A 11 10.66 4.95 -17.36
CA LEU A 11 10.61 3.93 -16.31
C LEU A 11 12.00 3.37 -16.04
N PRO A 12 12.31 2.96 -14.79
CA PRO A 12 13.49 2.15 -14.50
C PRO A 12 13.56 0.91 -15.40
N THR A 13 14.76 0.54 -15.85
CA THR A 13 14.97 -0.58 -16.79
C THR A 13 14.41 -1.92 -16.30
N SER A 14 14.33 -2.12 -14.98
CA SER A 14 13.67 -3.28 -14.37
C SER A 14 12.85 -2.86 -13.15
N TYR A 15 11.65 -3.44 -13.05
CA TYR A 15 10.85 -3.29 -11.83
C TYR A 15 11.55 -3.98 -10.66
N LEU A 16 11.67 -3.29 -9.51
CA LEU A 16 12.37 -3.75 -8.31
C LEU A 16 12.17 -5.24 -8.00
N PHE A 17 10.90 -5.66 -7.91
CA PHE A 17 10.58 -7.05 -7.53
C PHE A 17 10.94 -8.08 -8.60
N SER A 18 11.02 -7.68 -9.86
CA SER A 18 11.49 -8.55 -10.94
C SER A 18 13.00 -8.83 -10.84
N GLU A 19 13.79 -7.83 -10.48
CA GLU A 19 15.24 -7.98 -10.29
C GLU A 19 15.55 -8.84 -9.06
N ILE A 20 14.84 -8.62 -7.93
CA ILE A 20 14.92 -9.49 -6.75
C ILE A 20 14.63 -10.95 -7.13
N ALA A 21 13.54 -11.17 -7.88
CA ALA A 21 13.16 -12.51 -8.32
C ALA A 21 14.21 -13.14 -9.23
N ARG A 22 14.83 -12.36 -10.13
CA ARG A 22 15.90 -12.80 -11.02
C ARG A 22 17.13 -13.27 -10.23
N ARG A 23 17.65 -12.43 -9.31
CA ARG A 23 18.81 -12.76 -8.46
C ARG A 23 18.53 -13.96 -7.59
N THR A 24 17.36 -14.00 -6.94
CA THR A 24 16.96 -15.13 -6.09
C THR A 24 16.90 -16.44 -6.87
N ARG A 25 16.33 -16.43 -8.10
CA ARG A 25 16.29 -17.63 -8.96
C ARG A 25 17.71 -18.08 -9.36
N ALA A 26 18.58 -17.15 -9.70
CA ALA A 26 19.97 -17.47 -10.07
C ALA A 26 20.71 -18.13 -8.89
N PHE A 27 20.57 -17.59 -7.67
CA PHE A 27 21.13 -18.17 -6.46
C PHE A 27 20.57 -19.59 -6.18
N THR A 28 19.24 -19.75 -6.23
CA THR A 28 18.59 -21.05 -5.99
C THR A 28 19.02 -22.11 -7.02
N ALA A 29 19.22 -21.71 -8.29
CA ALA A 29 19.71 -22.60 -9.33
C ALA A 29 21.16 -23.03 -9.11
N ALA A 30 22.00 -22.14 -8.58
CA ALA A 30 23.40 -22.44 -8.24
C ALA A 30 23.54 -23.28 -6.95
N HIS A 31 22.57 -23.17 -6.05
CA HIS A 31 22.58 -23.81 -4.72
C HIS A 31 21.25 -24.52 -4.44
N PRO A 32 20.92 -25.59 -5.16
CA PRO A 32 19.61 -26.27 -5.04
C PRO A 32 19.40 -26.95 -3.67
N GLU A 33 20.48 -27.21 -2.92
CA GLU A 33 20.45 -27.78 -1.57
C GLU A 33 20.10 -26.77 -0.49
N LEU A 34 20.20 -25.46 -0.77
CA LEU A 34 19.99 -24.40 0.22
C LEU A 34 18.54 -23.90 0.19
N LYS A 35 17.92 -23.79 1.36
CA LYS A 35 16.59 -23.20 1.51
C LYS A 35 16.70 -21.69 1.59
N VAL A 36 16.13 -20.97 0.64
CA VAL A 36 16.03 -19.50 0.66
C VAL A 36 14.83 -19.06 1.51
N LEU A 37 15.09 -18.23 2.53
CA LEU A 37 14.11 -17.67 3.45
C LEU A 37 13.71 -16.27 2.99
N ARG A 38 12.40 -16.05 2.74
CA ARG A 38 11.91 -14.84 2.05
C ARG A 38 11.26 -13.87 3.02
N LEU A 39 11.92 -12.75 3.29
CA LEU A 39 11.45 -11.62 4.08
C LEU A 39 11.26 -10.34 3.23
N GLY A 40 11.19 -10.47 1.90
CA GLY A 40 11.15 -9.31 0.99
C GLY A 40 9.77 -8.98 0.44
N ILE A 41 8.82 -9.92 0.45
CA ILE A 41 7.55 -9.77 -0.26
C ILE A 41 6.44 -9.30 0.68
N GLY A 42 5.69 -8.30 0.25
CA GLY A 42 4.49 -7.83 0.94
C GLY A 42 3.25 -8.70 0.63
N ASN A 43 3.38 -10.03 0.68
CA ASN A 43 2.30 -10.98 0.44
C ASN A 43 1.93 -11.72 1.72
N THR A 44 0.64 -11.76 2.07
CA THR A 44 0.13 -12.53 3.20
C THR A 44 0.33 -14.03 2.95
N THR A 45 0.60 -14.80 4.01
CA THR A 45 0.95 -16.22 3.94
C THR A 45 0.00 -17.12 4.72
N GLU A 46 -0.70 -16.55 5.70
CA GLU A 46 -1.66 -17.31 6.49
C GLU A 46 -2.92 -17.62 5.71
N ALA A 47 -3.51 -18.79 5.97
CA ALA A 47 -4.78 -19.18 5.40
C ALA A 47 -5.90 -18.23 5.81
N LEU A 48 -6.88 -18.06 4.93
CA LEU A 48 -8.08 -17.30 5.26
C LEU A 48 -8.86 -17.97 6.37
N PRO A 49 -9.48 -17.20 7.29
CA PRO A 49 -10.38 -17.74 8.28
C PRO A 49 -11.53 -18.55 7.66
N PRO A 50 -12.02 -19.60 8.36
CA PRO A 50 -13.11 -20.44 7.85
C PRO A 50 -14.36 -19.65 7.46
N THR A 51 -14.75 -18.64 8.24
CA THR A 51 -15.92 -17.79 7.94
C THR A 51 -15.77 -17.02 6.64
N LEU A 52 -14.56 -16.58 6.29
CA LEU A 52 -14.30 -15.92 5.02
C LEU A 52 -14.31 -16.90 3.86
N ILE A 53 -13.82 -18.13 4.06
CA ILE A 53 -13.90 -19.19 3.06
C ILE A 53 -15.36 -19.56 2.78
N GLU A 54 -16.20 -19.72 3.83
CA GLU A 54 -17.64 -19.96 3.68
C GLU A 54 -18.35 -18.84 2.91
N ALA A 55 -18.00 -17.57 3.20
CA ALA A 55 -18.55 -16.43 2.47
C ALA A 55 -18.17 -16.44 0.98
N LEU A 56 -16.92 -16.77 0.66
CA LEU A 56 -16.48 -16.90 -0.74
C LEU A 56 -17.20 -18.07 -1.44
N HIS A 57 -17.38 -19.21 -0.76
CA HIS A 57 -18.19 -20.32 -1.27
C HIS A 57 -19.64 -19.92 -1.46
N HIS A 58 -20.22 -19.14 -0.55
CA HIS A 58 -21.56 -18.58 -0.72
C HIS A 58 -21.63 -17.75 -2.02
N GLY A 59 -20.66 -16.87 -2.26
CA GLY A 59 -20.58 -16.09 -3.49
C GLY A 59 -20.51 -16.94 -4.77
N VAL A 60 -19.79 -18.06 -4.73
CA VAL A 60 -19.76 -19.05 -5.83
C VAL A 60 -21.12 -19.73 -5.98
N ASN A 61 -21.77 -20.14 -4.87
CA ASN A 61 -23.05 -20.81 -4.87
C ASN A 61 -24.18 -19.93 -5.44
N LEU A 62 -24.11 -18.61 -5.27
CA LEU A 62 -25.07 -17.67 -5.88
C LEU A 62 -25.08 -17.74 -7.42
N LEU A 63 -24.01 -18.25 -8.05
CA LEU A 63 -23.94 -18.43 -9.51
C LEU A 63 -24.61 -19.73 -9.98
N SER A 64 -25.01 -20.60 -9.07
CA SER A 64 -25.46 -21.97 -9.40
C SER A 64 -26.92 -22.06 -9.81
N SER A 65 -27.74 -21.04 -9.54
CA SER A 65 -29.17 -21.05 -9.90
C SER A 65 -29.57 -19.78 -10.63
N ARG A 66 -30.61 -19.91 -11.45
CA ARG A 66 -31.18 -18.81 -12.22
C ARG A 66 -31.72 -17.68 -11.32
N GLU A 67 -32.23 -18.05 -10.15
CA GLU A 67 -32.88 -17.14 -9.20
C GLU A 67 -31.83 -16.24 -8.47
N THR A 68 -30.59 -16.74 -8.29
CA THR A 68 -29.55 -16.06 -7.55
C THR A 68 -28.43 -15.50 -8.44
N TYR A 69 -28.40 -15.90 -9.71
CA TYR A 69 -27.39 -15.42 -10.66
C TYR A 69 -27.52 -13.91 -10.91
N THR A 70 -26.47 -13.15 -10.59
CA THR A 70 -26.47 -11.68 -10.65
C THR A 70 -25.89 -11.09 -11.95
N GLY A 71 -25.12 -11.87 -12.73
CA GLY A 71 -24.42 -11.34 -13.90
C GLY A 71 -23.43 -10.21 -13.53
N TYR A 72 -23.42 -9.14 -14.32
CA TYR A 72 -22.71 -7.92 -13.97
C TYR A 72 -23.35 -7.29 -12.73
N GLY A 73 -22.52 -7.00 -11.72
CA GLY A 73 -22.94 -6.24 -10.55
C GLY A 73 -23.00 -4.72 -10.83
N ASP A 74 -23.33 -3.97 -9.78
CA ASP A 74 -23.21 -2.51 -9.78
C ASP A 74 -21.71 -2.13 -9.96
N GLU A 75 -21.41 -1.26 -10.92
CA GLU A 75 -20.02 -0.87 -11.24
C GLU A 75 -19.33 -0.16 -10.06
N GLN A 76 -20.11 0.47 -9.18
CA GLN A 76 -19.63 1.07 -7.94
C GLN A 76 -19.40 0.02 -6.83
N GLY A 77 -19.89 -1.19 -7.02
CA GLY A 77 -19.87 -2.30 -6.05
C GLY A 77 -21.20 -2.53 -5.34
N ASN A 78 -21.33 -3.72 -4.78
CA ASN A 78 -22.53 -4.17 -4.05
C ASN A 78 -22.97 -3.12 -3.01
N SER A 79 -24.21 -2.66 -3.08
CA SER A 79 -24.76 -1.62 -2.22
C SER A 79 -24.72 -1.97 -0.73
N LYS A 80 -24.86 -3.26 -0.37
CA LYS A 80 -24.73 -3.73 1.02
C LYS A 80 -23.29 -3.60 1.49
N LEU A 81 -22.31 -3.95 0.64
CA LEU A 81 -20.90 -3.83 0.98
C LEU A 81 -20.48 -2.35 1.09
N ARG A 82 -20.91 -1.49 0.16
CA ARG A 82 -20.66 -0.04 0.25
C ARG A 82 -21.21 0.56 1.55
N LYS A 83 -22.44 0.14 1.93
CA LYS A 83 -23.03 0.56 3.20
C LYS A 83 -22.22 0.04 4.40
N ALA A 84 -21.86 -1.24 4.42
CA ALA A 84 -21.09 -1.82 5.51
C ALA A 84 -19.70 -1.16 5.65
N ILE A 85 -19.05 -0.81 4.54
CA ILE A 85 -17.82 -0.02 4.55
C ILE A 85 -18.09 1.35 5.16
N ALA A 86 -19.07 2.10 4.67
CA ALA A 86 -19.41 3.43 5.23
C ALA A 86 -19.71 3.36 6.72
N ASP A 87 -20.50 2.37 7.15
CA ASP A 87 -20.83 2.16 8.56
C ASP A 87 -19.58 1.87 9.42
N SER A 88 -18.55 1.18 8.88
CA SER A 88 -17.31 0.88 9.61
C SER A 88 -16.51 2.13 10.01
N TYR A 89 -16.71 3.25 9.31
CA TYR A 89 -16.09 4.53 9.64
C TYR A 89 -16.77 5.23 10.83
N LEU A 90 -18.02 4.88 11.15
CA LEU A 90 -18.76 5.49 12.29
C LEU A 90 -18.07 5.23 13.64
N ALA A 91 -17.37 4.10 13.79
CA ALA A 91 -16.59 3.80 15.00
C ALA A 91 -15.47 4.83 15.28
N ARG A 92 -15.11 5.63 14.27
CA ARG A 92 -14.13 6.73 14.34
C ARG A 92 -14.78 8.11 14.23
N ASN A 93 -16.10 8.19 14.41
CA ASN A 93 -16.89 9.41 14.25
C ASN A 93 -16.84 10.02 12.83
N ILE A 94 -16.56 9.21 11.82
CA ILE A 94 -16.54 9.62 10.41
C ILE A 94 -17.86 9.18 9.80
N LYS A 95 -18.59 10.12 9.20
CA LYS A 95 -19.86 9.85 8.54
C LYS A 95 -19.66 9.93 7.02
N LEU A 96 -19.77 8.79 6.34
CA LEU A 96 -19.70 8.68 4.88
C LEU A 96 -21.07 8.36 4.28
N ASP A 97 -21.36 8.93 3.12
CA ASP A 97 -22.45 8.44 2.28
C ASP A 97 -21.98 7.18 1.54
N PRO A 98 -22.73 6.06 1.52
CA PRO A 98 -22.38 4.89 0.72
C PRO A 98 -22.14 5.17 -0.77
N LEU A 99 -22.64 6.28 -1.31
CA LEU A 99 -22.35 6.76 -2.67
C LEU A 99 -20.96 7.40 -2.83
N GLU A 100 -20.23 7.60 -1.74
CA GLU A 100 -18.83 8.05 -1.76
C GLU A 100 -17.85 6.88 -1.77
N VAL A 101 -18.35 5.64 -1.55
CA VAL A 101 -17.57 4.41 -1.51
C VAL A 101 -17.63 3.70 -2.85
N PHE A 102 -16.48 3.35 -3.40
CA PHE A 102 -16.31 2.62 -4.66
C PHE A 102 -15.51 1.36 -4.41
N VAL A 103 -16.12 0.20 -4.62
CA VAL A 103 -15.47 -1.11 -4.45
C VAL A 103 -14.68 -1.46 -5.70
N SER A 104 -13.47 -1.98 -5.52
CA SER A 104 -12.55 -2.33 -6.60
C SER A 104 -11.86 -3.69 -6.37
N ASP A 105 -11.01 -4.09 -7.33
CA ASP A 105 -10.18 -5.28 -7.26
C ASP A 105 -8.88 -5.08 -6.46
N GLY A 106 -8.77 -3.98 -5.72
CA GLY A 106 -7.67 -3.70 -4.81
C GLY A 106 -7.04 -2.32 -5.01
N ALA A 107 -6.41 -1.81 -3.95
CA ALA A 107 -5.85 -0.47 -3.89
C ALA A 107 -4.89 -0.12 -5.03
N LYS A 108 -4.10 -1.09 -5.53
CA LYS A 108 -3.08 -0.82 -6.56
C LYS A 108 -3.68 -0.31 -7.87
N SER A 109 -4.78 -0.91 -8.32
CA SER A 109 -5.49 -0.46 -9.52
C SER A 109 -6.12 0.91 -9.31
N ASP A 110 -6.74 1.15 -8.15
CA ASP A 110 -7.34 2.45 -7.84
C ASP A 110 -6.29 3.56 -7.82
N LEU A 111 -5.17 3.35 -7.11
CA LEU A 111 -4.07 4.32 -7.01
C LEU A 111 -3.52 4.74 -8.39
N GLY A 112 -3.34 3.78 -9.30
CA GLY A 112 -2.93 4.07 -10.67
C GLY A 112 -4.01 4.75 -11.51
N ASN A 113 -5.25 4.35 -11.31
CA ASN A 113 -6.38 4.83 -12.11
C ASN A 113 -6.87 6.23 -11.69
N LEU A 114 -6.74 6.60 -10.41
CA LEU A 114 -7.13 7.91 -9.90
C LEU A 114 -6.44 9.06 -10.64
N THR A 115 -5.20 8.88 -11.08
CA THR A 115 -4.48 9.90 -11.83
C THR A 115 -5.21 10.31 -13.12
N THR A 116 -5.99 9.41 -13.70
CA THR A 116 -6.65 9.65 -15.00
C THR A 116 -7.80 10.66 -14.96
N ILE A 117 -8.33 10.97 -13.77
CA ILE A 117 -9.44 11.93 -13.63
C ILE A 117 -8.98 13.37 -13.38
N PHE A 118 -7.69 13.59 -13.17
CA PHE A 118 -7.11 14.92 -12.96
C PHE A 118 -6.38 15.43 -14.20
N GLY A 119 -6.26 16.73 -14.34
CA GLY A 119 -5.47 17.42 -15.37
C GLY A 119 -3.95 17.29 -15.14
N PRO A 120 -3.10 17.81 -16.04
CA PRO A 120 -1.64 17.90 -15.82
C PRO A 120 -1.33 18.69 -14.55
N GLY A 121 -0.24 18.37 -13.88
CA GLY A 121 0.19 19.08 -12.68
C GLY A 121 1.28 18.30 -11.92
N ILE A 122 1.85 18.96 -10.93
CA ILE A 122 2.95 18.43 -10.11
C ILE A 122 2.41 17.35 -9.18
N VAL A 123 3.04 16.18 -9.23
CA VAL A 123 2.75 15.06 -8.34
C VAL A 123 3.85 14.96 -7.29
N ALA A 124 3.48 15.03 -6.02
CA ALA A 124 4.39 14.83 -4.90
C ALA A 124 4.22 13.43 -4.29
N VAL A 125 5.32 12.73 -4.06
CA VAL A 125 5.36 11.41 -3.43
C VAL A 125 6.34 11.42 -2.26
N GLN A 126 6.07 10.64 -1.23
CA GLN A 126 7.05 10.39 -0.16
C GLN A 126 8.30 9.71 -0.75
N ASP A 127 9.45 9.87 -0.12
CA ASP A 127 10.70 9.21 -0.50
C ASP A 127 11.45 8.75 0.76
N PRO A 128 11.52 7.44 1.05
CA PRO A 128 11.11 6.32 0.21
C PRO A 128 9.59 6.07 0.21
N VAL A 129 9.09 5.45 -0.87
CA VAL A 129 7.67 5.16 -1.05
C VAL A 129 7.43 3.89 -1.89
N TYR A 130 6.22 3.39 -1.88
CA TYR A 130 5.81 2.29 -2.75
C TYR A 130 5.97 2.68 -4.24
N PRO A 131 6.78 1.94 -5.03
CA PRO A 131 7.15 2.35 -6.39
C PRO A 131 5.98 2.57 -7.35
N ALA A 132 4.84 1.94 -7.08
CA ALA A 132 3.69 2.04 -7.98
C ALA A 132 3.17 3.47 -8.14
N TYR A 133 3.34 4.37 -7.16
CA TYR A 133 2.89 5.76 -7.31
C TYR A 133 3.76 6.51 -8.34
N VAL A 134 5.07 6.27 -8.31
CA VAL A 134 6.01 6.83 -9.28
C VAL A 134 5.75 6.24 -10.67
N ASP A 135 5.71 4.91 -10.78
CA ASP A 135 5.55 4.22 -12.05
C ASP A 135 4.22 4.59 -12.74
N THR A 136 3.11 4.63 -11.98
CA THR A 136 1.81 5.01 -12.56
C THR A 136 1.75 6.48 -12.96
N THR A 137 2.43 7.37 -12.24
CA THR A 137 2.59 8.78 -12.62
C THR A 137 3.35 8.90 -13.94
N ILE A 138 4.43 8.15 -14.11
CA ILE A 138 5.22 8.11 -15.35
C ILE A 138 4.37 7.54 -16.50
N ILE A 139 3.80 6.35 -16.32
CA ILE A 139 3.01 5.64 -17.35
C ILE A 139 1.84 6.50 -17.86
N SER A 140 1.22 7.27 -16.96
CA SER A 140 0.13 8.18 -17.32
C SER A 140 0.59 9.47 -18.01
N GLY A 141 1.91 9.64 -18.23
CA GLY A 141 2.48 10.84 -18.88
C GLY A 141 2.45 12.10 -17.99
N ARG A 142 2.36 11.92 -16.67
CA ARG A 142 2.19 13.03 -15.71
C ARG A 142 3.47 13.45 -15.01
N ALA A 143 4.56 12.76 -15.26
CA ALA A 143 5.84 13.04 -14.63
C ALA A 143 6.60 14.22 -15.28
N GLY A 144 6.06 14.80 -16.34
CA GLY A 144 6.71 15.85 -17.12
C GLY A 144 7.87 15.32 -17.98
N ALA A 145 8.67 16.23 -18.50
CA ALA A 145 9.87 15.89 -19.24
C ALA A 145 10.95 15.34 -18.31
N SER A 146 11.80 14.45 -18.83
CA SER A 146 12.99 13.97 -18.11
C SER A 146 14.22 14.77 -18.51
N PHE A 147 14.90 15.34 -17.52
CA PHE A 147 16.19 16.02 -17.72
C PHE A 147 17.22 15.45 -16.76
N ASN A 148 18.26 14.81 -17.29
CA ASN A 148 19.29 14.10 -16.50
C ASN A 148 18.73 13.11 -15.48
N GLY A 149 17.64 12.41 -15.82
CA GLY A 149 16.97 11.46 -14.94
C GLY A 149 16.06 12.10 -13.86
N ILE A 150 15.92 13.43 -13.86
CA ILE A 150 14.97 14.15 -13.01
C ILE A 150 13.71 14.42 -13.82
N LEU A 151 12.56 14.05 -13.27
CA LEU A 151 11.25 14.27 -13.86
C LEU A 151 10.69 15.62 -13.38
N GLU A 152 10.29 16.47 -14.32
CA GLU A 152 9.94 17.88 -14.07
C GLU A 152 8.72 18.02 -13.14
N ASP A 153 7.70 17.18 -13.32
CA ASP A 153 6.44 17.24 -12.59
C ASP A 153 6.32 16.18 -11.47
N LEU A 154 7.43 15.54 -11.07
CA LEU A 154 7.49 14.58 -9.98
C LEU A 154 8.40 15.07 -8.86
N VAL A 155 7.81 15.34 -7.69
CA VAL A 155 8.52 15.86 -6.51
C VAL A 155 8.64 14.75 -5.45
N TYR A 156 9.85 14.49 -5.00
CA TYR A 156 10.15 13.57 -3.90
C TYR A 156 10.19 14.30 -2.56
N LEU A 157 9.30 13.91 -1.64
CA LEU A 157 9.21 14.45 -0.29
C LEU A 157 10.03 13.57 0.65
N VAL A 158 11.23 14.01 1.01
CA VAL A 158 12.19 13.23 1.78
C VAL A 158 11.65 12.83 3.15
N CYS A 159 11.62 11.51 3.42
CA CYS A 159 11.23 10.89 4.68
C CYS A 159 12.39 10.09 5.23
N ASN A 160 13.01 10.56 6.30
CA ASN A 160 14.17 9.90 6.91
C ASN A 160 14.10 9.96 8.45
N GLU A 161 15.11 9.40 9.11
CA GLU A 161 15.19 9.37 10.56
C GLU A 161 15.16 10.79 11.19
N LYS A 162 15.77 11.77 10.53
CA LYS A 162 15.89 13.15 11.09
C LYS A 162 14.54 13.85 11.19
N ASN A 163 13.60 13.51 10.30
CA ASN A 163 12.25 14.06 10.30
C ASN A 163 11.18 13.06 10.78
N GLY A 164 11.60 11.95 11.43
CA GLY A 164 10.70 10.91 11.91
C GLY A 164 9.92 10.21 10.80
N PHE A 165 10.47 10.15 9.59
CA PHE A 165 9.84 9.62 8.37
C PHE A 165 8.53 10.34 7.99
N PHE A 166 8.36 11.59 8.45
CA PHE A 166 7.27 12.46 8.03
C PHE A 166 7.84 13.65 7.23
N PRO A 167 7.38 13.88 5.98
CA PRO A 167 8.01 14.84 5.10
C PRO A 167 7.60 16.29 5.43
N SER A 168 8.45 17.23 5.03
CA SER A 168 8.07 18.64 4.95
C SER A 168 7.08 18.87 3.81
N LEU A 169 6.28 19.92 3.93
CA LEU A 169 5.37 20.35 2.87
C LEU A 169 6.15 20.71 1.60
N PRO A 170 5.65 20.35 0.41
CA PRO A 170 6.23 20.81 -0.84
C PRO A 170 6.00 22.34 -1.02
N GLU A 171 6.80 22.97 -1.84
CA GLU A 171 6.55 24.36 -2.25
C GLU A 171 5.25 24.45 -3.07
N ARG A 172 5.07 23.49 -3.98
CA ARG A 172 3.87 23.29 -4.80
C ARG A 172 3.64 21.82 -5.07
N ALA A 173 2.38 21.41 -5.07
CA ALA A 173 1.93 20.12 -5.59
C ALA A 173 0.44 20.21 -5.94
N ASP A 174 0.03 19.53 -7.00
CA ASP A 174 -1.37 19.41 -7.41
C ASP A 174 -1.97 18.08 -6.92
N ILE A 175 -1.17 17.02 -6.91
CA ILE A 175 -1.51 15.71 -6.33
C ILE A 175 -0.44 15.32 -5.33
N ILE A 176 -0.84 14.84 -4.15
CA ILE A 176 0.08 14.42 -3.08
C ILE A 176 -0.28 12.99 -2.68
N TYR A 177 0.63 12.05 -2.90
CA TYR A 177 0.48 10.70 -2.37
C TYR A 177 1.04 10.62 -0.96
N LEU A 178 0.22 10.16 -0.02
CA LEU A 178 0.61 9.84 1.35
C LEU A 178 0.20 8.40 1.66
N CYS A 179 1.11 7.62 2.22
CA CYS A 179 0.87 6.25 2.66
C CYS A 179 1.19 6.13 4.15
N TYR A 180 0.17 5.85 4.98
CA TYR A 180 0.36 5.63 6.41
C TYR A 180 -0.61 4.56 6.94
N PRO A 181 -0.05 3.50 7.60
CA PRO A 181 1.38 3.20 7.77
C PRO A 181 2.12 3.05 6.45
N ASN A 182 3.35 3.56 6.42
CA ASN A 182 4.11 3.69 5.18
C ASN A 182 4.72 2.33 4.74
N ASN A 183 4.66 2.06 3.45
CA ASN A 183 5.48 1.08 2.77
C ASN A 183 6.56 1.85 1.97
N PRO A 184 7.87 1.78 2.35
CA PRO A 184 8.52 0.65 3.04
C PRO A 184 8.85 0.86 4.53
N THR A 185 8.76 2.06 5.07
CA THR A 185 9.39 2.42 6.35
C THR A 185 8.65 1.90 7.58
N GLY A 186 7.37 1.51 7.43
CA GLY A 186 6.51 1.17 8.57
C GLY A 186 6.13 2.37 9.45
N ALA A 187 6.50 3.58 9.06
CA ALA A 187 6.19 4.79 9.81
C ALA A 187 4.69 5.11 9.78
N THR A 188 4.23 5.74 10.84
CA THR A 188 2.88 6.30 10.98
C THR A 188 2.92 7.81 11.04
N ALA A 189 1.76 8.46 10.95
CA ALA A 189 1.65 9.91 11.11
C ALA A 189 0.65 10.24 12.23
N THR A 190 0.92 11.33 12.97
CA THR A 190 -0.03 11.86 13.96
C THR A 190 -1.13 12.68 13.28
N LYS A 191 -2.19 12.99 14.03
CA LYS A 191 -3.28 13.85 13.53
C LYS A 191 -2.76 15.25 13.18
N GLU A 192 -1.88 15.81 13.99
CA GLU A 192 -1.26 17.12 13.80
C GLU A 192 -0.42 17.15 12.53
N GLN A 193 0.37 16.10 12.31
CA GLN A 193 1.17 15.96 11.10
C GLN A 193 0.28 15.91 9.84
N LEU A 194 -0.73 15.04 9.81
CA LEU A 194 -1.64 14.96 8.66
C LEU A 194 -2.42 16.28 8.46
N LYS A 195 -2.77 16.98 9.54
CA LYS A 195 -3.44 18.29 9.45
C LYS A 195 -2.64 19.31 8.67
N THR A 196 -1.31 19.29 8.76
CA THR A 196 -0.47 20.22 7.98
C THR A 196 -0.64 20.01 6.48
N PHE A 197 -0.73 18.74 6.02
CA PHE A 197 -0.97 18.42 4.62
C PHE A 197 -2.40 18.72 4.18
N VAL A 198 -3.38 18.46 5.03
CA VAL A 198 -4.79 18.81 4.76
C VAL A 198 -4.93 20.32 4.58
N ASP A 199 -4.35 21.11 5.48
CA ASP A 199 -4.40 22.58 5.39
C ASP A 199 -3.65 23.11 4.15
N PHE A 200 -2.52 22.50 3.82
CA PHE A 200 -1.81 22.80 2.58
C PHE A 200 -2.68 22.52 1.35
N ALA A 201 -3.27 21.32 1.30
CA ALA A 201 -4.07 20.89 0.15
C ALA A 201 -5.30 21.79 -0.05
N ILE A 202 -5.99 22.16 1.03
CA ILE A 202 -7.14 23.09 0.95
C ILE A 202 -6.71 24.45 0.40
N ARG A 203 -5.61 25.04 0.92
CA ARG A 203 -5.13 26.36 0.47
C ARG A 203 -4.68 26.36 -0.99
N ASN A 204 -4.06 25.28 -1.45
CA ASN A 204 -3.49 25.18 -2.79
C ASN A 204 -4.42 24.48 -3.78
N LYS A 205 -5.60 24.05 -3.35
CA LYS A 205 -6.55 23.24 -4.14
C LYS A 205 -5.92 21.96 -4.68
N SER A 206 -5.02 21.39 -3.92
CA SER A 206 -4.37 20.11 -4.20
C SER A 206 -5.27 18.95 -3.79
N VAL A 207 -5.00 17.76 -4.34
CA VAL A 207 -5.66 16.52 -3.91
C VAL A 207 -4.66 15.62 -3.19
N ILE A 208 -5.01 15.18 -1.99
CA ILE A 208 -4.29 14.12 -1.29
C ILE A 208 -4.88 12.78 -1.72
N ILE A 209 -4.04 11.87 -2.22
CA ILE A 209 -4.37 10.46 -2.40
C ILE A 209 -3.74 9.72 -1.21
N PHE A 210 -4.58 9.33 -0.26
CA PHE A 210 -4.17 8.71 0.99
C PHE A 210 -4.31 7.18 0.89
N ASP A 211 -3.18 6.47 0.83
CA ASP A 211 -3.15 5.01 0.86
C ASP A 211 -3.18 4.49 2.31
N ALA A 212 -4.31 3.92 2.70
CA ALA A 212 -4.57 3.37 4.02
C ALA A 212 -4.53 1.82 4.05
N ALA A 213 -3.88 1.17 3.06
CA ALA A 213 -3.88 -0.28 2.92
C ALA A 213 -3.34 -1.04 4.15
N TYR A 214 -2.57 -0.37 5.01
CA TYR A 214 -2.01 -0.94 6.25
C TYR A 214 -2.66 -0.39 7.52
N SER A 215 -3.72 0.41 7.43
CA SER A 215 -4.37 1.05 8.57
C SER A 215 -4.84 0.08 9.66
N ALA A 216 -5.19 -1.16 9.28
CA ALA A 216 -5.61 -2.20 10.22
C ALA A 216 -4.47 -2.67 11.16
N PHE A 217 -3.20 -2.43 10.80
CA PHE A 217 -2.03 -2.79 11.62
C PHE A 217 -1.73 -1.79 12.73
N ILE A 218 -2.34 -0.62 12.73
CA ILE A 218 -2.12 0.41 13.77
C ILE A 218 -2.65 -0.12 15.11
N GLN A 219 -1.75 -0.21 16.10
CA GLN A 219 -2.09 -0.63 17.46
C GLN A 219 -2.27 0.56 18.39
N ASP A 220 -1.56 1.66 18.16
CA ASP A 220 -1.69 2.88 18.95
C ASP A 220 -3.02 3.59 18.64
N THR A 221 -3.90 3.67 19.62
CA THR A 221 -5.22 4.30 19.50
C THR A 221 -5.19 5.82 19.32
N ASN A 222 -4.03 6.47 19.58
CA ASN A 222 -3.85 7.90 19.34
C ASN A 222 -3.56 8.22 17.87
N LEU A 223 -3.14 7.23 17.09
CA LEU A 223 -2.84 7.40 15.67
C LEU A 223 -4.08 7.26 14.80
N PRO A 224 -4.25 8.13 13.79
CA PRO A 224 -5.38 8.04 12.89
C PRO A 224 -5.25 6.82 11.96
N ARG A 225 -6.37 6.13 11.75
CA ARG A 225 -6.49 5.01 10.79
C ARG A 225 -7.11 5.45 9.47
N SER A 226 -7.62 6.67 9.41
CA SER A 226 -8.22 7.28 8.22
C SER A 226 -7.82 8.75 8.15
N ILE A 227 -7.61 9.26 6.93
CA ILE A 227 -7.37 10.69 6.71
C ILE A 227 -8.59 11.52 7.12
N TYR A 228 -9.79 10.94 7.09
CA TYR A 228 -11.03 11.63 7.47
C TYR A 228 -11.21 11.82 8.98
N GLU A 229 -10.29 11.32 9.80
CA GLU A 229 -10.18 11.75 11.21
C GLU A 229 -9.61 13.16 11.36
N ILE A 230 -9.11 13.73 10.26
CA ILE A 230 -8.54 15.08 10.20
C ILE A 230 -9.59 16.04 9.65
N GLU A 231 -9.90 17.08 10.41
CA GLU A 231 -10.88 18.10 10.01
C GLU A 231 -10.52 18.74 8.66
N GLY A 232 -11.49 18.72 7.74
CA GLY A 232 -11.37 19.28 6.40
C GLY A 232 -10.80 18.32 5.34
N ALA A 233 -10.37 17.11 5.72
CA ALA A 233 -9.82 16.15 4.77
C ALA A 233 -10.84 15.72 3.71
N ASP A 234 -12.13 15.70 4.04
CA ASP A 234 -13.22 15.43 3.10
C ASP A 234 -13.28 16.41 1.92
N LYS A 235 -12.68 17.60 2.08
CA LYS A 235 -12.64 18.65 1.04
C LYS A 235 -11.47 18.52 0.07
N CYS A 236 -10.45 17.69 0.41
CA CYS A 236 -9.21 17.64 -0.37
C CYS A 236 -8.56 16.26 -0.47
N ALA A 237 -9.12 15.22 0.15
CA ALA A 237 -8.50 13.90 0.17
C ALA A 237 -9.42 12.81 -0.42
N ILE A 238 -8.78 11.89 -1.14
CA ILE A 238 -9.33 10.60 -1.57
C ILE A 238 -8.59 9.53 -0.77
N GLU A 239 -9.32 8.64 -0.09
CA GLU A 239 -8.73 7.54 0.67
C GLU A 239 -8.88 6.23 -0.09
N VAL A 240 -7.78 5.48 -0.21
CA VAL A 240 -7.73 4.17 -0.85
C VAL A 240 -7.41 3.11 0.18
N ASN A 241 -8.22 2.06 0.22
CA ASN A 241 -8.13 0.97 1.19
C ASN A 241 -8.11 -0.40 0.50
N SER A 242 -7.71 -1.43 1.25
CA SER A 242 -7.63 -2.78 0.70
C SER A 242 -7.90 -3.86 1.75
N PHE A 243 -8.64 -4.88 1.37
CA PHE A 243 -8.76 -6.12 2.15
C PHE A 243 -7.52 -7.03 2.00
N SER A 244 -6.60 -6.68 1.10
CA SER A 244 -5.41 -7.52 0.83
C SER A 244 -4.58 -7.80 2.08
N LYS A 245 -4.40 -6.77 2.95
CA LYS A 245 -3.52 -6.90 4.12
C LYS A 245 -4.30 -7.14 5.41
N SER A 246 -5.49 -6.56 5.52
CA SER A 246 -6.36 -6.71 6.69
C SER A 246 -7.06 -8.07 6.77
N ALA A 247 -7.38 -8.69 5.62
CA ALA A 247 -8.15 -9.92 5.55
C ALA A 247 -7.47 -11.05 4.74
N GLY A 248 -6.20 -10.87 4.36
CA GLY A 248 -5.48 -11.88 3.57
C GLY A 248 -5.91 -11.96 2.09
N PHE A 249 -6.64 -10.99 1.57
CA PHE A 249 -7.21 -11.01 0.20
C PHE A 249 -6.19 -10.64 -0.89
N THR A 250 -4.91 -10.90 -0.69
CA THR A 250 -3.87 -10.60 -1.69
C THR A 250 -4.10 -11.32 -3.03
N GLY A 251 -4.62 -12.55 -3.00
CA GLY A 251 -5.00 -13.34 -4.18
C GLY A 251 -6.50 -13.27 -4.52
N VAL A 252 -7.35 -12.91 -3.57
CA VAL A 252 -8.82 -12.81 -3.75
C VAL A 252 -9.19 -11.54 -4.50
N ARG A 253 -8.48 -10.43 -4.28
CA ARG A 253 -8.58 -9.12 -4.94
C ARG A 253 -9.86 -8.36 -4.59
N LEU A 254 -9.81 -7.59 -3.51
CA LEU A 254 -10.86 -6.66 -3.09
C LEU A 254 -10.27 -5.43 -2.39
N GLY A 255 -10.79 -4.25 -2.69
CA GLY A 255 -10.44 -2.99 -2.06
C GLY A 255 -11.57 -1.98 -2.23
N TRP A 256 -11.34 -0.77 -1.75
CA TRP A 256 -12.28 0.32 -1.96
C TRP A 256 -11.58 1.67 -1.94
N THR A 257 -12.20 2.62 -2.61
CA THR A 257 -11.82 4.03 -2.61
C THR A 257 -12.97 4.86 -2.07
N VAL A 258 -12.67 5.82 -1.21
CA VAL A 258 -13.63 6.83 -0.75
C VAL A 258 -13.33 8.13 -1.47
N VAL A 259 -14.32 8.64 -2.23
CA VAL A 259 -14.25 9.90 -2.93
C VAL A 259 -15.38 10.82 -2.44
N PRO A 260 -15.09 11.72 -1.49
CA PRO A 260 -16.13 12.57 -0.91
C PRO A 260 -16.79 13.48 -1.93
N LYS A 261 -18.09 13.68 -1.79
CA LYS A 261 -18.84 14.64 -2.60
C LYS A 261 -18.48 16.09 -2.28
N THR A 262 -17.93 16.32 -1.10
CA THR A 262 -17.42 17.63 -0.63
C THR A 262 -16.07 17.99 -1.21
N LEU A 263 -15.35 17.04 -1.82
CA LEU A 263 -14.02 17.26 -2.39
C LEU A 263 -14.11 18.27 -3.55
N VAL A 264 -13.31 19.33 -3.46
CA VAL A 264 -13.27 20.42 -4.44
C VAL A 264 -11.85 20.58 -4.97
N VAL A 265 -11.72 20.60 -6.29
CA VAL A 265 -10.47 20.93 -7.00
C VAL A 265 -10.69 22.20 -7.83
N ASP A 266 -9.62 22.74 -8.41
CA ASP A 266 -9.72 23.96 -9.22
C ASP A 266 -10.74 23.79 -10.35
N ARG A 267 -11.61 24.80 -10.50
CA ARG A 267 -12.66 24.86 -11.52
C ARG A 267 -13.68 23.70 -11.48
N ALA A 268 -13.85 23.05 -10.34
CA ALA A 268 -14.82 21.97 -10.17
C ALA A 268 -15.73 22.22 -8.96
N GLU A 269 -17.03 22.09 -9.15
CA GLU A 269 -18.01 22.16 -8.09
C GLU A 269 -17.99 20.90 -7.21
N PRO A 270 -18.50 20.97 -5.98
CA PRO A 270 -18.69 19.80 -5.12
C PRO A 270 -19.40 18.66 -5.86
N GLY A 271 -18.98 17.42 -5.64
CA GLY A 271 -19.50 16.23 -6.30
C GLY A 271 -18.90 15.96 -7.70
N LYS A 272 -18.19 16.90 -8.30
CA LYS A 272 -17.61 16.71 -9.64
C LYS A 272 -16.56 15.60 -9.66
N VAL A 273 -15.63 15.58 -8.71
CA VAL A 273 -14.58 14.55 -8.63
C VAL A 273 -15.19 13.15 -8.41
N ASN A 274 -16.16 13.05 -7.50
CA ASN A 274 -16.92 11.81 -7.28
C ASN A 274 -17.59 11.33 -8.58
N SER A 275 -18.27 12.21 -9.31
CA SER A 275 -18.94 11.85 -10.56
C SER A 275 -17.95 11.45 -11.67
N LEU A 276 -16.77 12.08 -11.75
CA LEU A 276 -15.72 11.70 -12.70
C LEU A 276 -15.14 10.32 -12.37
N TRP A 277 -14.91 10.03 -11.08
CA TRP A 277 -14.47 8.71 -10.67
C TRP A 277 -15.51 7.64 -10.96
N ASN A 278 -16.78 7.91 -10.66
CA ASN A 278 -17.87 7.02 -11.04
C ASN A 278 -17.89 6.76 -12.55
N ARG A 279 -17.80 7.83 -13.37
CA ARG A 279 -17.77 7.69 -14.83
C ARG A 279 -16.58 6.90 -15.32
N ARG A 280 -15.40 7.08 -14.71
CA ARG A 280 -14.21 6.29 -15.02
C ARG A 280 -14.42 4.82 -14.70
N GLN A 281 -14.95 4.50 -13.51
CA GLN A 281 -15.21 3.12 -13.09
C GLN A 281 -16.22 2.43 -14.01
N THR A 282 -17.31 3.07 -14.36
CA THR A 282 -18.30 2.52 -15.30
C THR A 282 -17.74 2.32 -16.71
N THR A 283 -16.75 3.12 -17.13
CA THR A 283 -16.21 3.04 -18.49
C THR A 283 -15.08 2.00 -18.64
N PHE A 284 -14.21 1.87 -17.64
CA PHE A 284 -12.97 1.09 -17.76
C PHE A 284 -12.93 -0.17 -16.88
N PHE A 285 -13.74 -0.24 -15.84
CA PHE A 285 -13.61 -1.31 -14.83
C PHE A 285 -14.82 -2.26 -14.83
N ASN A 286 -16.02 -1.74 -14.96
CA ASN A 286 -17.28 -2.50 -14.96
C ASN A 286 -17.59 -3.26 -13.65
N GLY A 287 -16.97 -2.84 -12.54
CA GLY A 287 -17.22 -3.35 -11.19
C GLY A 287 -16.33 -4.52 -10.75
N ALA A 288 -16.21 -4.66 -9.43
CA ALA A 288 -15.49 -5.78 -8.81
C ALA A 288 -16.29 -7.08 -8.94
N SER A 289 -15.58 -8.23 -8.97
CA SER A 289 -16.21 -9.54 -8.93
C SER A 289 -17.18 -9.68 -7.75
N ASN A 290 -18.35 -10.28 -7.98
CA ASN A 290 -19.37 -10.46 -6.94
C ASN A 290 -18.90 -11.42 -5.83
N ILE A 291 -18.08 -12.44 -6.17
CA ILE A 291 -17.60 -13.44 -5.22
C ILE A 291 -16.77 -12.84 -4.07
N PRO A 292 -15.68 -12.07 -4.33
CA PRO A 292 -14.94 -11.42 -3.26
C PRO A 292 -15.78 -10.46 -2.41
N GLN A 293 -16.80 -9.84 -2.98
CA GLN A 293 -17.64 -8.88 -2.26
C GLN A 293 -18.46 -9.56 -1.14
N GLU A 294 -18.88 -10.81 -1.30
CA GLU A 294 -19.49 -11.59 -0.21
C GLU A 294 -18.50 -11.82 0.94
N GLY A 295 -17.24 -12.15 0.61
CA GLY A 295 -16.17 -12.21 1.61
C GLY A 295 -15.94 -10.86 2.32
N GLY A 296 -15.95 -9.76 1.57
CA GLY A 296 -15.80 -8.40 2.13
C GLY A 296 -16.89 -8.03 3.13
N LEU A 297 -18.14 -8.45 2.90
CA LEU A 297 -19.24 -8.26 3.84
C LEU A 297 -18.95 -8.96 5.19
N VAL A 298 -18.45 -10.19 5.15
CA VAL A 298 -18.14 -10.97 6.35
C VAL A 298 -16.93 -10.40 7.09
N VAL A 299 -15.90 -9.90 6.40
CA VAL A 299 -14.76 -9.20 7.04
C VAL A 299 -15.23 -8.05 7.92
N LEU A 300 -16.28 -7.34 7.53
CA LEU A 300 -16.80 -6.18 8.27
C LEU A 300 -17.75 -6.54 9.41
N THR A 301 -18.11 -7.82 9.59
CA THR A 301 -18.84 -8.29 10.77
C THR A 301 -17.93 -8.33 12.00
N GLU A 302 -18.50 -8.34 13.17
CA GLU A 302 -17.75 -8.45 14.42
C GLU A 302 -16.89 -9.72 14.49
N GLN A 303 -17.42 -10.87 14.01
CA GLN A 303 -16.67 -12.11 13.94
C GLN A 303 -15.53 -12.03 12.93
N GLY A 304 -15.80 -11.55 11.71
CA GLY A 304 -14.78 -11.39 10.69
C GLY A 304 -13.65 -10.46 11.12
N GLN A 305 -13.98 -9.36 11.79
CA GLN A 305 -12.98 -8.44 12.36
C GLN A 305 -12.11 -9.13 13.42
N ARG A 306 -12.68 -9.93 14.34
CA ARG A 306 -11.90 -10.69 15.34
C ARG A 306 -10.95 -11.69 14.69
N GLU A 307 -11.42 -12.43 13.67
CA GLU A 307 -10.62 -13.41 12.97
C GLU A 307 -9.49 -12.76 12.16
N CYS A 308 -9.77 -11.66 11.49
CA CYS A 308 -8.76 -10.87 10.77
C CYS A 308 -7.73 -10.26 11.73
N GLN A 309 -8.16 -9.77 12.91
CA GLN A 309 -7.26 -9.21 13.92
C GLN A 309 -6.26 -10.27 14.42
N ALA A 310 -6.67 -11.52 14.60
CA ALA A 310 -5.76 -12.60 14.98
C ALA A 310 -4.63 -12.83 13.97
N ILE A 311 -4.92 -12.68 12.67
CA ILE A 311 -3.91 -12.76 11.59
C ILE A 311 -2.99 -11.54 11.61
N ILE A 312 -3.53 -10.34 11.86
CA ILE A 312 -2.74 -9.11 12.00
C ILE A 312 -1.79 -9.25 13.19
N ASP A 313 -2.27 -9.72 14.34
CA ASP A 313 -1.45 -9.93 15.55
C ASP A 313 -0.34 -10.96 15.31
N TYR A 314 -0.63 -12.01 14.54
CA TYR A 314 0.38 -12.98 14.12
C TYR A 314 1.51 -12.33 13.33
N TYR A 315 1.21 -11.44 12.38
CA TYR A 315 2.24 -10.74 11.61
C TYR A 315 2.97 -9.67 12.43
N LEU A 316 2.29 -8.99 13.34
CA LEU A 316 2.94 -8.03 14.25
C LEU A 316 3.92 -8.73 15.21
N GLU A 317 3.59 -9.94 15.66
CA GLU A 317 4.54 -10.75 16.43
C GLU A 317 5.75 -11.18 15.58
N ASN A 318 5.55 -11.52 14.31
CA ASN A 318 6.65 -11.74 13.36
C ASN A 318 7.55 -10.50 13.24
N ALA A 319 6.95 -9.32 13.14
CA ALA A 319 7.67 -8.05 13.08
C ALA A 319 8.51 -7.81 14.34
N ARG A 320 7.95 -8.11 15.52
CA ARG A 320 8.65 -8.04 16.80
C ARG A 320 9.87 -8.98 16.84
N ILE A 321 9.73 -10.22 16.37
CA ILE A 321 10.82 -11.20 16.30
C ILE A 321 11.96 -10.67 15.41
N ILE A 322 11.64 -10.16 14.23
CA ILE A 322 12.64 -9.58 13.31
C ILE A 322 13.35 -8.40 13.98
N ARG A 323 12.60 -7.44 14.55
CA ARG A 323 13.18 -6.25 15.21
C ARG A 323 14.12 -6.63 16.36
N THR A 324 13.69 -7.57 17.22
CA THR A 324 14.52 -8.05 18.33
C THR A 324 15.82 -8.68 17.79
N GLY A 325 15.71 -9.48 16.73
CA GLY A 325 16.88 -10.11 16.12
C GLY A 325 17.90 -9.12 15.54
N LEU A 326 17.41 -8.03 14.93
CA LEU A 326 18.26 -6.96 14.42
C LEU A 326 18.90 -6.15 15.56
N LEU A 327 18.12 -5.87 16.61
CA LEU A 327 18.61 -5.13 17.79
C LEU A 327 19.75 -5.87 18.49
N ASP A 328 19.65 -7.19 18.65
CA ASP A 328 20.69 -8.04 19.25
C ASP A 328 22.01 -7.99 18.47
N LEU A 329 21.96 -7.67 17.18
CA LEU A 329 23.11 -7.47 16.31
C LEU A 329 23.60 -6.01 16.27
N GLY A 330 22.95 -5.10 16.99
CA GLY A 330 23.25 -3.67 16.94
C GLY A 330 22.82 -2.98 15.63
N ILE A 331 21.95 -3.62 14.85
CA ILE A 331 21.45 -3.05 13.60
C ILE A 331 20.28 -2.10 13.88
N THR A 332 20.43 -0.83 13.48
CA THR A 332 19.36 0.17 13.60
C THR A 332 18.19 -0.17 12.66
N SER A 333 16.98 -0.23 13.21
CA SER A 333 15.76 -0.46 12.44
C SER A 333 14.58 0.36 12.95
N PHE A 334 13.60 0.59 12.08
CA PHE A 334 12.39 1.38 12.29
C PHE A 334 11.16 0.58 11.81
N GLY A 335 9.96 1.00 12.20
CA GLY A 335 8.71 0.33 11.84
C GLY A 335 8.49 -0.98 12.60
N GLY A 336 7.56 -1.81 12.13
CA GLY A 336 7.24 -3.11 12.72
C GLY A 336 6.42 -3.07 14.02
N GLU A 337 5.89 -1.91 14.43
CA GLU A 337 4.97 -1.75 15.58
C GLU A 337 3.52 -1.58 15.12
N ASN A 338 3.32 -0.69 14.17
CA ASN A 338 2.02 -0.37 13.59
C ASN A 338 1.96 -0.74 12.10
N ALA A 339 2.86 -1.60 11.64
CA ALA A 339 2.99 -2.03 10.26
C ALA A 339 3.75 -3.36 10.18
N PRO A 340 3.55 -4.14 9.11
CA PRO A 340 4.28 -5.41 8.92
C PRO A 340 5.69 -5.21 8.32
N TYR A 341 6.16 -3.99 8.16
CA TYR A 341 7.45 -3.69 7.55
C TYR A 341 8.46 -3.17 8.57
N ILE A 342 9.68 -3.68 8.45
CA ILE A 342 10.86 -3.27 9.21
C ILE A 342 11.83 -2.64 8.22
N TRP A 343 12.17 -1.38 8.47
CA TRP A 343 13.10 -0.57 7.70
C TRP A 343 14.41 -0.47 8.44
N MET A 344 15.44 -1.16 7.97
CA MET A 344 16.74 -1.21 8.63
C MET A 344 17.79 -0.43 7.86
N LYS A 345 18.77 0.12 8.56
CA LYS A 345 20.00 0.64 7.95
C LYS A 345 20.87 -0.53 7.50
N THR A 346 21.47 -0.40 6.31
CA THR A 346 22.49 -1.37 5.91
C THR A 346 23.74 -1.20 6.78
N PRO A 347 24.40 -2.29 7.16
CA PRO A 347 25.63 -2.22 7.95
C PRO A 347 26.72 -1.41 7.24
N TYR A 348 27.45 -0.58 8.00
CA TYR A 348 28.58 0.24 7.52
C TYR A 348 28.27 1.16 6.34
N GLY A 349 26.99 1.53 6.13
CA GLY A 349 26.59 2.38 4.99
C GLY A 349 26.71 1.68 3.62
N MET A 350 26.69 0.35 3.62
CA MET A 350 26.74 -0.46 2.41
C MET A 350 25.58 -0.09 1.48
N LYS A 351 25.82 -0.09 0.16
CA LYS A 351 24.74 0.09 -0.82
C LYS A 351 23.69 -1.02 -0.69
N SER A 352 22.45 -0.67 -0.89
CA SER A 352 21.32 -1.58 -0.62
C SER A 352 21.31 -2.84 -1.50
N TRP A 353 21.80 -2.78 -2.73
CA TRP A 353 21.98 -3.97 -3.58
C TRP A 353 23.20 -4.82 -3.18
N ASP A 354 24.29 -4.21 -2.76
CA ASP A 354 25.46 -4.95 -2.27
C ASP A 354 25.11 -5.70 -0.96
N PHE A 355 24.29 -5.05 -0.12
CA PHE A 355 23.76 -5.70 1.08
C PHE A 355 22.77 -6.83 0.74
N PHE A 356 21.97 -6.69 -0.32
CA PHE A 356 21.10 -7.76 -0.79
C PHE A 356 21.89 -9.01 -1.14
N ASP A 357 22.94 -8.87 -1.95
CA ASP A 357 23.78 -9.99 -2.38
C ASP A 357 24.49 -10.62 -1.17
N LYS A 358 25.09 -9.79 -0.29
CA LYS A 358 25.73 -10.27 0.96
C LYS A 358 24.75 -11.04 1.86
N LEU A 359 23.55 -10.51 2.09
CA LEU A 359 22.53 -11.15 2.93
C LEU A 359 22.11 -12.50 2.34
N LEU A 360 21.89 -12.55 1.03
CA LEU A 360 21.52 -13.78 0.32
C LEU A 360 22.63 -14.83 0.38
N GLU A 361 23.88 -14.43 0.11
CA GLU A 361 25.03 -15.35 0.08
C GLU A 361 25.40 -15.90 1.47
N GLU A 362 25.41 -15.03 2.49
CA GLU A 362 25.86 -15.45 3.83
C GLU A 362 24.74 -16.10 4.65
N THR A 363 23.48 -15.66 4.48
CA THR A 363 22.40 -16.07 5.39
C THR A 363 21.25 -16.79 4.69
N HIS A 364 21.25 -16.83 3.37
CA HIS A 364 20.16 -17.36 2.53
C HIS A 364 18.83 -16.62 2.75
N VAL A 365 18.87 -15.37 3.22
CA VAL A 365 17.69 -14.54 3.46
C VAL A 365 17.55 -13.52 2.35
N VAL A 366 16.33 -13.35 1.86
CA VAL A 366 15.94 -12.35 0.85
C VAL A 366 15.07 -11.27 1.48
N GLY A 367 15.52 -10.03 1.40
CA GLY A 367 14.72 -8.85 1.72
C GLY A 367 14.56 -7.95 0.49
N THR A 368 14.32 -6.66 0.69
CA THR A 368 14.11 -5.71 -0.42
C THR A 368 15.07 -4.52 -0.29
N PRO A 369 15.94 -4.29 -1.29
CA PRO A 369 16.85 -3.14 -1.30
C PRO A 369 16.10 -1.81 -1.22
N GLY A 370 16.57 -0.93 -0.34
CA GLY A 370 15.89 0.33 -0.06
C GLY A 370 15.86 1.29 -1.25
N VAL A 371 16.92 1.32 -2.07
CA VAL A 371 16.98 2.17 -3.27
C VAL A 371 15.82 1.92 -4.25
N GLY A 372 15.22 0.73 -4.22
CA GLY A 372 14.06 0.42 -5.05
C GLY A 372 12.76 1.12 -4.63
N PHE A 373 12.77 1.83 -3.51
CA PHE A 373 11.64 2.62 -3.02
C PHE A 373 11.84 4.13 -3.20
N GLY A 374 12.93 4.53 -3.83
CA GLY A 374 13.27 5.92 -4.08
C GLY A 374 14.71 6.25 -3.67
N PRO A 375 15.23 7.41 -4.09
CA PRO A 375 16.60 7.84 -3.83
C PRO A 375 16.99 7.83 -2.34
N SER A 376 16.09 8.28 -1.45
CA SER A 376 16.34 8.29 0.00
C SER A 376 16.33 6.90 0.64
N GLY A 377 15.99 5.86 -0.13
CA GLY A 377 16.07 4.47 0.31
C GLY A 377 17.46 3.87 0.25
N GLU A 378 18.44 4.53 -0.41
CA GLU A 378 19.81 4.03 -0.46
C GLU A 378 20.43 3.99 0.96
N GLY A 379 21.23 2.96 1.24
CA GLY A 379 21.76 2.69 2.57
C GLY A 379 20.73 2.09 3.56
N HIS A 380 19.56 1.69 3.04
CA HIS A 380 18.52 1.03 3.83
C HIS A 380 18.03 -0.25 3.16
N PHE A 381 17.28 -1.04 3.93
CA PHE A 381 16.78 -2.33 3.48
C PHE A 381 15.44 -2.64 4.16
N ARG A 382 14.46 -3.14 3.41
CA ARG A 382 13.15 -3.51 3.97
C ARG A 382 13.09 -5.01 4.23
N LEU A 383 12.70 -5.38 5.46
CA LEU A 383 12.23 -6.72 5.81
C LEU A 383 10.72 -6.71 6.01
N SER A 384 10.07 -7.82 5.68
CA SER A 384 8.63 -8.01 5.78
C SER A 384 8.30 -9.09 6.80
N ALA A 385 7.32 -8.82 7.65
CA ALA A 385 6.79 -9.76 8.63
C ALA A 385 5.78 -10.76 8.02
N PHE A 386 5.43 -10.60 6.75
CA PHE A 386 4.59 -11.55 6.04
C PHE A 386 5.35 -12.84 5.74
N GLY A 387 5.10 -13.88 6.54
CA GLY A 387 5.75 -15.17 6.45
C GLY A 387 5.22 -16.11 7.54
N HIS A 388 5.36 -17.41 7.34
CA HIS A 388 5.11 -18.37 8.41
C HIS A 388 6.14 -18.20 9.53
N ARG A 389 5.71 -18.31 10.79
CA ARG A 389 6.51 -18.05 11.99
C ARG A 389 7.84 -18.76 11.98
N GLU A 390 7.84 -20.04 11.66
CA GLU A 390 9.03 -20.88 11.60
C GLU A 390 10.06 -20.40 10.55
N ASN A 391 9.61 -19.80 9.44
CA ASN A 391 10.51 -19.22 8.45
C ASN A 391 11.07 -17.87 8.90
N ILE A 392 10.28 -17.08 9.64
CA ILE A 392 10.74 -15.83 10.25
C ILE A 392 11.82 -16.10 11.30
N GLU A 393 11.58 -17.05 12.22
CA GLU A 393 12.52 -17.45 13.25
C GLU A 393 13.81 -18.02 12.63
N ALA A 394 13.69 -18.91 11.65
CA ALA A 394 14.83 -19.46 10.93
C ALA A 394 15.66 -18.37 10.20
N ALA A 395 14.98 -17.37 9.62
CA ALA A 395 15.67 -16.25 8.95
C ALA A 395 16.44 -15.38 9.96
N VAL A 396 15.82 -15.04 11.09
CA VAL A 396 16.47 -14.27 12.16
C VAL A 396 17.66 -15.05 12.73
N ASP A 397 17.50 -16.33 12.96
CA ASP A 397 18.59 -17.21 13.46
C ASP A 397 19.74 -17.31 12.45
N SER A 398 19.42 -17.42 11.14
CA SER A 398 20.47 -17.45 10.12
C SER A 398 21.20 -16.11 10.04
N ILE A 399 20.51 -14.98 10.11
CA ILE A 399 21.12 -13.64 10.15
C ILE A 399 22.05 -13.53 11.37
N ARG A 400 21.59 -13.93 12.58
CA ARG A 400 22.39 -13.88 13.81
C ARG A 400 23.66 -14.72 13.73
N LYS A 401 23.60 -15.90 13.12
CA LYS A 401 24.71 -16.85 13.09
C LYS A 401 25.70 -16.59 11.97
N ASN A 402 25.24 -16.13 10.82
CA ASN A 402 26.00 -16.17 9.59
C ASN A 402 26.34 -14.78 9.02
N LEU A 403 25.54 -13.74 9.32
CA LEU A 403 25.83 -12.39 8.80
C LEU A 403 27.09 -11.85 9.47
N ARG A 404 28.12 -11.62 8.66
CA ARG A 404 29.39 -11.04 9.11
C ARG A 404 29.31 -9.52 9.07
N LEU A 405 29.19 -8.92 10.26
CA LEU A 405 29.18 -7.47 10.47
C LEU A 405 30.58 -6.98 10.76
#